data_a9b05f139f23739972aab0f8baf26fb6
#
_entry.id   a9b05f139f23739972aab0f8baf26fb6
#
_cell.length_a   1.000
_cell.length_b   1.000
_cell.length_c   1.000
_cell.angle_alpha   90.00
_cell.angle_beta   90.00
_cell.angle_gamma   90.00
#
_symmetry.space_group_name_H-M   'P 1'
#
loop_
_entity.id
_entity.type
_entity.pdbx_description
1 polymer ?
#
loop_
_entity_poly.entity_id
_entity_poly.type
_entity_poly.pdbx_seq_one_letter_code
_entity_poly.pdbx_strand_id
1 'polypeptide(L)'
;MYIRKATEPDVHYLLGHLSQDDVNECRANFGSTKGLTDRMLSHLTPSSVVLTNGVGEVFAYGGNQGDNVWFLTSSLVERLRPKDKREFIQRISEYRDLMLDQYGTIWNYVWSGNKSHIRFLRLLGAKFHPEVTISPVTGERFQLFTISKEDVCANS
;
A
#
# COMPACT_ATOMS: atom_id res chain seq x y z
N MET A 1 -12.67 12.38 -1.30
CA MET A 1 -11.60 11.47 -1.83
C MET A 1 -12.20 10.46 -2.78
N TYR A 2 -11.48 10.12 -3.82
CA TYR A 2 -11.90 9.12 -4.79
C TYR A 2 -10.69 8.38 -5.37
N ILE A 3 -10.93 7.20 -5.89
CA ILE A 3 -9.91 6.37 -6.55
C ILE A 3 -10.07 6.51 -8.05
N ARG A 4 -8.96 6.73 -8.75
CA ARG A 4 -8.92 6.77 -10.20
C ARG A 4 -7.64 6.10 -10.72
N LYS A 5 -7.58 5.88 -12.02
CA LYS A 5 -6.38 5.36 -12.67
C LYS A 5 -5.18 6.28 -12.41
N ALA A 6 -4.04 5.68 -12.07
CA ALA A 6 -2.80 6.40 -11.84
C ALA A 6 -2.17 6.88 -13.15
N THR A 7 -1.49 8.01 -13.06
CA THR A 7 -0.71 8.60 -14.15
C THR A 7 0.74 8.81 -13.70
N GLU A 8 1.63 9.05 -14.64
CA GLU A 8 3.04 9.33 -14.33
C GLU A 8 3.22 10.54 -13.39
N PRO A 9 2.53 11.69 -13.60
CA PRO A 9 2.59 12.80 -12.65
C PRO A 9 2.17 12.44 -11.23
N ASP A 10 1.22 11.53 -11.05
CA ASP A 10 0.80 11.06 -9.72
C ASP A 10 1.94 10.34 -9.00
N VAL A 11 2.69 9.52 -9.71
CA VAL A 11 3.84 8.79 -9.15
C VAL A 11 4.90 9.78 -8.68
N HIS A 12 5.23 10.78 -9.51
CA HIS A 12 6.19 11.83 -9.13
C HIS A 12 5.71 12.64 -7.92
N TYR A 13 4.43 12.98 -7.89
CA TYR A 13 3.85 13.69 -6.74
C TYR A 13 4.01 12.87 -5.45
N LEU A 14 3.61 11.60 -5.50
CA LEU A 14 3.69 10.72 -4.34
C LEU A 14 5.14 10.56 -3.85
N LEU A 15 6.08 10.34 -4.76
CA LEU A 15 7.48 10.16 -4.39
C LEU A 15 8.09 11.40 -3.74
N GLY A 16 7.62 12.59 -4.09
CA GLY A 16 7.99 13.84 -3.42
C GLY A 16 7.36 14.00 -2.03
N HIS A 17 6.36 13.18 -1.68
CA HIS A 17 5.62 13.25 -0.42
C HIS A 17 5.54 11.90 0.28
N LEU A 18 6.41 10.96 -0.06
CA LEU A 18 6.35 9.60 0.47
C LEU A 18 6.45 9.57 1.99
N SER A 19 5.63 8.73 2.64
CA SER A 19 5.67 8.57 4.08
C SER A 19 7.04 8.06 4.53
N GLN A 20 7.48 8.48 5.71
CA GLN A 20 8.79 8.08 6.23
C GLN A 20 8.89 6.56 6.43
N ASP A 21 7.79 5.93 6.85
CA ASP A 21 7.75 4.48 7.03
C ASP A 21 7.93 3.73 5.70
N ASP A 22 7.34 4.23 4.61
CA ASP A 22 7.52 3.63 3.29
C ASP A 22 8.93 3.89 2.73
N VAL A 23 9.52 5.05 3.03
CA VAL A 23 10.94 5.31 2.73
C VAL A 23 11.82 4.29 3.46
N ASN A 24 11.56 4.09 4.74
CA ASN A 24 12.32 3.13 5.56
C ASN A 24 12.16 1.70 5.06
N GLU A 25 10.97 1.31 4.62
CA GLU A 25 10.73 -0.01 4.02
C GLU A 25 11.50 -0.18 2.71
N CYS A 26 11.53 0.84 1.87
CA CYS A 26 12.35 0.83 0.66
C CYS A 26 13.83 0.61 0.98
N ARG A 27 14.35 1.30 1.99
CA ARG A 27 15.74 1.11 2.45
C ARG A 27 15.97 -0.27 3.04
N ALA A 28 14.99 -0.81 3.77
CA ALA A 28 15.06 -2.16 4.31
C ALA A 28 15.14 -3.22 3.20
N ASN A 29 14.50 -2.97 2.06
CA ASN A 29 14.48 -3.91 0.94
C ASN A 29 15.72 -3.75 0.03
N PHE A 30 16.09 -2.52 -0.30
CA PHE A 30 17.09 -2.23 -1.34
C PHE A 30 18.36 -1.56 -0.81
N GLY A 31 18.46 -1.27 0.47
CA GLY A 31 19.61 -0.60 1.10
C GLY A 31 19.59 0.92 0.92
N SER A 32 18.85 1.44 -0.03
CA SER A 32 18.73 2.88 -0.33
C SER A 32 17.46 3.17 -1.09
N THR A 33 17.17 4.47 -1.28
CA THR A 33 16.07 4.94 -2.14
C THR A 33 16.50 5.15 -3.60
N LYS A 34 17.75 4.85 -3.92
CA LYS A 34 18.26 4.96 -5.30
C LYS A 34 17.46 4.05 -6.23
N GLY A 35 17.01 4.59 -7.36
CA GLY A 35 16.20 3.86 -8.35
C GLY A 35 14.73 3.67 -7.96
N LEU A 36 14.27 4.24 -6.84
CA LEU A 36 12.87 4.11 -6.41
C LEU A 36 11.90 4.67 -7.45
N THR A 37 12.21 5.83 -8.02
CA THR A 37 11.37 6.45 -9.06
C THR A 37 11.18 5.51 -10.24
N ASP A 38 12.26 4.93 -10.77
CA ASP A 38 12.18 4.02 -11.90
C ASP A 38 11.40 2.75 -11.57
N ARG A 39 11.58 2.20 -10.36
CA ARG A 39 10.81 1.04 -9.90
C ARG A 39 9.31 1.37 -9.80
N MET A 40 8.97 2.52 -9.24
CA MET A 40 7.55 2.91 -9.10
C MET A 40 6.91 3.20 -10.44
N LEU A 41 7.63 3.80 -11.38
CA LEU A 41 7.15 3.99 -12.75
C LEU A 41 6.98 2.66 -13.49
N SER A 42 7.83 1.67 -13.21
CA SER A 42 7.69 0.33 -13.80
C SER A 42 6.45 -0.40 -13.31
N HIS A 43 5.92 -0.03 -12.14
CA HIS A 43 4.66 -0.57 -11.59
C HIS A 43 3.42 0.15 -12.15
N LEU A 44 3.60 1.21 -12.92
CA LEU A 44 2.51 1.95 -13.53
C LEU A 44 1.95 1.15 -14.72
N THR A 45 0.84 0.48 -14.46
CA THR A 45 0.13 -0.37 -15.42
C THR A 45 -1.32 0.13 -15.57
N PRO A 46 -2.11 -0.40 -16.52
CA PRO A 46 -3.53 -0.04 -16.62
C PRO A 46 -4.35 -0.33 -15.36
N SER A 47 -3.88 -1.21 -14.47
CA SER A 47 -4.55 -1.53 -13.21
C SER A 47 -4.08 -0.69 -12.02
N SER A 48 -3.04 0.11 -12.17
CA SER A 48 -2.54 0.97 -11.09
C SER A 48 -3.49 2.13 -10.83
N VAL A 49 -3.71 2.42 -9.55
CA VAL A 49 -4.67 3.45 -9.11
C VAL A 49 -4.04 4.40 -8.09
N VAL A 50 -4.63 5.57 -7.97
CA VAL A 50 -4.32 6.52 -6.89
C VAL A 50 -5.58 6.87 -6.14
N LEU A 51 -5.43 7.16 -4.85
CA LEU A 51 -6.45 7.79 -4.02
C LEU A 51 -6.11 9.27 -3.93
N THR A 52 -7.01 10.10 -4.37
CA THR A 52 -6.80 11.55 -4.53
C THR A 52 -8.03 12.34 -4.11
N ASN A 53 -7.90 13.66 -4.10
CA ASN A 53 -9.00 14.58 -3.84
C ASN A 53 -9.20 15.55 -5.00
N GLY A 54 -10.20 16.45 -4.87
CA GLY A 54 -10.56 17.40 -5.92
C GLY A 54 -9.51 18.49 -6.20
N VAL A 55 -8.47 18.64 -5.37
CA VAL A 55 -7.39 19.64 -5.54
C VAL A 55 -6.07 19.01 -5.99
N GLY A 56 -6.08 17.74 -6.37
CA GLY A 56 -4.91 17.08 -6.96
C GLY A 56 -3.89 16.53 -5.98
N GLU A 57 -4.21 16.47 -4.69
CA GLU A 57 -3.35 15.81 -3.71
C GLU A 57 -3.49 14.29 -3.82
N VAL A 58 -2.37 13.58 -3.85
CA VAL A 58 -2.34 12.11 -3.94
C VAL A 58 -1.99 11.54 -2.56
N PHE A 59 -2.88 10.74 -2.01
CA PHE A 59 -2.73 10.15 -0.67
C PHE A 59 -2.14 8.75 -0.71
N ALA A 60 -2.44 7.99 -1.75
CA ALA A 60 -1.91 6.63 -1.91
C ALA A 60 -1.80 6.28 -3.40
N TYR A 61 -0.88 5.40 -3.70
CA TYR A 61 -0.66 4.81 -5.01
C TYR A 61 -0.55 3.30 -4.84
N GLY A 62 -1.32 2.57 -5.60
CA GLY A 62 -1.34 1.12 -5.47
C GLY A 62 -1.72 0.42 -6.75
N GLY A 63 -1.63 -0.89 -6.70
CA GLY A 63 -1.98 -1.75 -7.82
C GLY A 63 -1.82 -3.21 -7.46
N ASN A 64 -1.87 -4.03 -8.48
CA ASN A 64 -1.76 -5.48 -8.32
C ASN A 64 -1.15 -6.14 -9.55
N GLN A 65 -0.56 -7.29 -9.31
CA GLN A 65 -0.20 -8.28 -10.33
C GLN A 65 -0.93 -9.57 -9.96
N GLY A 66 -2.09 -9.82 -10.60
CA GLY A 66 -2.98 -10.88 -10.12
C GLY A 66 -3.40 -10.62 -8.68
N ASP A 67 -3.29 -11.61 -7.82
CA ASP A 67 -3.63 -11.53 -6.39
C ASP A 67 -2.53 -10.89 -5.52
N ASN A 68 -1.36 -10.61 -6.07
CA ASN A 68 -0.31 -9.86 -5.39
C ASN A 68 -0.61 -8.37 -5.44
N VAL A 69 -0.84 -7.75 -4.28
CA VAL A 69 -1.23 -6.35 -4.15
C VAL A 69 -0.13 -5.54 -3.47
N TRP A 70 -0.07 -4.24 -3.79
CA TRP A 70 0.90 -3.33 -3.19
C TRP A 70 0.31 -1.94 -3.11
N PHE A 71 0.78 -1.14 -2.16
CA PHE A 71 0.49 0.28 -2.11
C PHE A 71 1.55 1.06 -1.32
N LEU A 72 1.64 2.35 -1.64
CA LEU A 72 2.46 3.33 -0.95
C LEU A 72 1.58 4.49 -0.51
N THR A 73 1.93 5.11 0.60
CA THR A 73 1.18 6.22 1.17
C THR A 73 1.99 7.51 1.20
N SER A 74 1.28 8.62 1.05
CA SER A 74 1.83 9.96 1.23
C SER A 74 1.90 10.32 2.72
N SER A 75 2.89 11.12 3.09
CA SER A 75 2.98 11.75 4.42
C SER A 75 1.77 12.65 4.74
N LEU A 76 1.03 13.07 3.72
CA LEU A 76 -0.21 13.84 3.91
C LEU A 76 -1.26 13.07 4.71
N VAL A 77 -1.26 11.75 4.65
CA VAL A 77 -2.20 10.90 5.41
C VAL A 77 -2.08 11.13 6.91
N GLU A 78 -0.87 11.35 7.40
CA GLU A 78 -0.62 11.60 8.83
C GLU A 78 -1.26 12.91 9.31
N ARG A 79 -1.44 13.88 8.41
CA ARG A 79 -1.98 15.21 8.69
C ARG A 79 -3.49 15.31 8.47
N LEU A 80 -4.13 14.25 8.00
CA LEU A 80 -5.57 14.25 7.77
C LEU A 80 -6.32 14.40 9.09
N ARG A 81 -7.41 15.17 9.06
CA ARG A 81 -8.34 15.23 10.19
C ARG A 81 -9.00 13.87 10.40
N PRO A 82 -9.48 13.57 11.61
CA PRO A 82 -10.11 12.27 11.89
C PRO A 82 -11.20 11.87 10.89
N LYS A 83 -12.03 12.82 10.45
CA LYS A 83 -13.06 12.58 9.44
C LYS A 83 -12.46 12.14 8.11
N ASP A 84 -11.42 12.82 7.67
CA ASP A 84 -10.77 12.55 6.39
C ASP A 84 -9.96 11.24 6.44
N LYS A 85 -9.40 10.89 7.60
CA LYS A 85 -8.77 9.58 7.82
C LYS A 85 -9.77 8.44 7.71
N ARG A 86 -10.97 8.61 8.26
CA ARG A 86 -12.04 7.61 8.12
C ARG A 86 -12.43 7.43 6.67
N GLU A 87 -12.56 8.52 5.93
CA GLU A 87 -12.83 8.47 4.50
C GLU A 87 -11.73 7.75 3.73
N PHE A 88 -10.46 8.06 4.04
CA PHE A 88 -9.30 7.37 3.45
C PHE A 88 -9.38 5.86 3.67
N ILE A 89 -9.61 5.42 4.89
CA ILE A 89 -9.75 3.99 5.23
C ILE A 89 -10.94 3.38 4.48
N GLN A 90 -12.05 4.09 4.41
CA GLN A 90 -13.25 3.62 3.70
C GLN A 90 -12.98 3.40 2.22
N ARG A 91 -12.32 4.35 1.54
CA ARG A 91 -12.00 4.21 0.11
C ARG A 91 -11.07 3.04 -0.16
N ILE A 92 -10.04 2.86 0.66
CA ILE A 92 -9.14 1.72 0.54
C ILE A 92 -9.88 0.40 0.81
N SER A 93 -10.77 0.37 1.80
CA SER A 93 -11.59 -0.82 2.10
C SER A 93 -12.50 -1.22 0.94
N GLU A 94 -13.10 -0.25 0.28
CA GLU A 94 -13.94 -0.49 -0.91
C GLU A 94 -13.09 -1.08 -2.05
N TYR A 95 -11.89 -0.57 -2.27
CA TYR A 95 -10.97 -1.10 -3.28
C TYR A 95 -10.50 -2.52 -2.92
N ARG A 96 -10.20 -2.77 -1.64
CA ARG A 96 -9.91 -4.13 -1.13
C ARG A 96 -11.04 -5.09 -1.49
N ASP A 97 -12.28 -4.69 -1.26
CA ASP A 97 -13.45 -5.54 -1.53
C ASP A 97 -13.57 -5.87 -3.02
N LEU A 98 -13.28 -4.92 -3.91
CA LEU A 98 -13.21 -5.19 -5.34
C LEU A 98 -12.13 -6.23 -5.69
N MET A 99 -10.97 -6.13 -5.07
CA MET A 99 -9.90 -7.11 -5.25
C MET A 99 -10.28 -8.48 -4.73
N LEU A 100 -10.94 -8.56 -3.58
CA LEU A 100 -11.42 -9.82 -3.01
C LEU A 100 -12.52 -10.45 -3.86
N ASP A 101 -13.38 -9.65 -4.47
CA ASP A 101 -14.39 -10.17 -5.40
C ASP A 101 -13.75 -10.81 -6.62
N GLN A 102 -12.63 -10.29 -7.07
CA GLN A 102 -11.93 -10.81 -8.24
C GLN A 102 -11.04 -12.01 -7.92
N TYR A 103 -10.33 -11.99 -6.78
CA TYR A 103 -9.28 -12.97 -6.48
C TYR A 103 -9.58 -13.89 -5.29
N GLY A 104 -10.55 -13.53 -4.45
CA GLY A 104 -10.87 -14.26 -3.22
C GLY A 104 -9.91 -14.01 -2.08
N THR A 105 -8.63 -14.07 -2.33
CA THR A 105 -7.55 -13.77 -1.39
C THR A 105 -6.48 -12.95 -2.09
N ILE A 106 -5.99 -11.93 -1.41
CA ILE A 106 -4.88 -11.09 -1.87
C ILE A 106 -3.75 -11.15 -0.85
N TRP A 107 -2.51 -10.88 -1.28
CA TRP A 107 -1.33 -11.07 -0.45
C TRP A 107 -0.17 -10.16 -0.82
N ASN A 108 0.73 -9.98 0.10
CA ASN A 108 2.08 -9.46 -0.12
C ASN A 108 2.93 -9.70 1.14
N TYR A 109 4.15 -9.22 1.11
CA TYR A 109 5.04 -9.17 2.25
C TYR A 109 5.20 -7.74 2.73
N VAL A 110 5.32 -7.56 4.05
CA VAL A 110 5.52 -6.25 4.67
C VAL A 110 6.73 -6.31 5.58
N TRP A 111 7.56 -5.26 5.53
CA TRP A 111 8.70 -5.15 6.43
C TRP A 111 8.24 -5.02 7.88
N SER A 112 8.85 -5.82 8.78
CA SER A 112 8.49 -5.86 10.21
C SER A 112 8.64 -4.50 10.90
N GLY A 113 9.49 -3.62 10.39
CA GLY A 113 9.71 -2.28 10.91
C GLY A 113 8.66 -1.25 10.47
N ASN A 114 7.84 -1.55 9.46
CA ASN A 114 6.80 -0.63 8.98
C ASN A 114 5.53 -0.74 9.85
N LYS A 115 5.60 -0.21 11.05
CA LYS A 115 4.54 -0.36 12.06
C LYS A 115 3.22 0.29 11.66
N SER A 116 3.27 1.44 10.99
CA SER A 116 2.05 2.12 10.54
C SER A 116 1.35 1.31 9.45
N HIS A 117 2.09 0.75 8.51
CA HIS A 117 1.54 -0.11 7.45
C HIS A 117 0.92 -1.38 8.04
N ILE A 118 1.61 -2.02 8.98
CA ILE A 118 1.10 -3.22 9.67
C ILE A 118 -0.22 -2.92 10.38
N ARG A 119 -0.32 -1.80 11.10
CA ARG A 119 -1.57 -1.38 11.75
C ARG A 119 -2.68 -1.15 10.72
N PHE A 120 -2.36 -0.51 9.61
CA PHE A 120 -3.32 -0.26 8.55
C PHE A 120 -3.79 -1.56 7.90
N LEU A 121 -2.88 -2.48 7.62
CA LEU A 121 -3.24 -3.80 7.09
C LEU A 121 -4.17 -4.57 8.02
N ARG A 122 -3.97 -4.48 9.33
CA ARG A 122 -4.89 -5.09 10.32
C ARG A 122 -6.29 -4.48 10.23
N LEU A 123 -6.39 -3.17 10.05
CA LEU A 123 -7.70 -2.51 9.84
C LEU A 123 -8.39 -3.01 8.57
N LEU A 124 -7.62 -3.40 7.56
CA LEU A 124 -8.15 -3.97 6.32
C LEU A 124 -8.51 -5.46 6.43
N GLY A 125 -8.26 -6.09 7.57
CA GLY A 125 -8.56 -7.50 7.80
C GLY A 125 -7.42 -8.45 7.48
N ALA A 126 -6.19 -7.96 7.41
CA ALA A 126 -5.03 -8.80 7.12
C ALA A 126 -4.75 -9.81 8.23
N LYS A 127 -4.40 -11.02 7.81
CA LYS A 127 -3.85 -12.08 8.63
C LYS A 127 -2.37 -12.21 8.33
N PHE A 128 -1.54 -12.22 9.39
CA PHE A 128 -0.10 -12.37 9.27
C PHE A 128 0.29 -13.83 9.49
N HIS A 129 1.20 -14.31 8.64
CA HIS A 129 1.65 -15.71 8.64
C HIS A 129 3.10 -15.80 9.11
N PRO A 130 3.57 -16.98 9.57
CA PRO A 130 4.96 -17.14 9.99
C PRO A 130 5.97 -17.09 8.85
N GLU A 131 5.53 -17.23 7.60
CA GLU A 131 6.38 -17.18 6.43
C GLU A 131 7.01 -15.80 6.28
N VAL A 132 8.32 -15.78 6.02
CA VAL A 132 9.09 -14.56 5.80
C VAL A 132 9.91 -14.68 4.53
N THR A 133 10.17 -13.55 3.90
CA THR A 133 11.23 -13.42 2.89
C THR A 133 12.27 -12.45 3.42
N ILE A 134 13.49 -12.63 2.98
CA ILE A 134 14.65 -11.85 3.46
C ILE A 134 15.22 -11.07 2.29
N SER A 135 15.45 -9.77 2.50
CA SER A 135 16.14 -8.96 1.50
C SER A 135 17.53 -9.51 1.25
N PRO A 136 17.88 -9.83 -0.01
CA PRO A 136 19.24 -10.26 -0.34
C PRO A 136 20.28 -9.13 -0.20
N VAL A 137 19.82 -7.88 -0.11
CA VAL A 137 20.68 -6.71 0.02
C VAL A 137 20.97 -6.37 1.48
N THR A 138 19.93 -6.36 2.33
CA THR A 138 20.04 -5.86 3.70
C THR A 138 19.95 -6.93 4.78
N GLY A 139 19.41 -8.11 4.45
CA GLY A 139 19.11 -9.14 5.44
C GLY A 139 17.84 -8.89 6.27
N GLU A 140 17.13 -7.80 6.00
CA GLU A 140 15.89 -7.45 6.69
C GLU A 140 14.75 -8.42 6.35
N ARG A 141 13.84 -8.62 7.32
CA ARG A 141 12.73 -9.57 7.21
C ARG A 141 11.45 -8.89 6.77
N PHE A 142 10.78 -9.53 5.82
CA PHE A 142 9.46 -9.15 5.31
C PHE A 142 8.50 -10.31 5.59
N GLN A 143 7.42 -10.04 6.29
CA GLN A 143 6.45 -11.04 6.72
C GLN A 143 5.28 -11.13 5.75
N LEU A 144 4.85 -12.37 5.44
CA LEU A 144 3.69 -12.62 4.60
C LEU A 144 2.41 -12.17 5.31
N PHE A 145 1.57 -11.43 4.60
CA PHE A 145 0.19 -11.20 4.99
C PHE A 145 -0.77 -11.61 3.87
N THR A 146 -1.96 -12.01 4.25
CA THR A 146 -3.07 -12.28 3.34
C THR A 146 -4.30 -11.53 3.82
N ILE A 147 -5.16 -11.17 2.88
CA ILE A 147 -6.50 -10.68 3.16
C ILE A 147 -7.46 -11.55 2.35
N SER A 148 -8.44 -12.15 3.02
CA SER A 148 -9.48 -12.95 2.38
C SER A 148 -10.86 -12.44 2.75
N LYS A 149 -11.87 -12.82 1.96
CA LYS A 149 -13.27 -12.47 2.29
C LYS A 149 -13.66 -13.01 3.67
N GLU A 150 -13.23 -14.21 4.00
CA GLU A 150 -13.50 -14.83 5.29
C GLU A 150 -12.90 -14.02 6.44
N ASP A 151 -11.64 -13.63 6.34
CA ASP A 151 -10.96 -12.83 7.36
C ASP A 151 -11.60 -11.45 7.55
N VAL A 152 -12.03 -10.80 6.48
CA VAL A 152 -12.72 -9.50 6.54
C VAL A 152 -14.07 -9.65 7.22
N CYS A 153 -14.85 -10.68 6.89
CA CYS A 153 -16.14 -10.94 7.53
C CYS A 153 -16.02 -11.29 9.00
N ALA A 154 -14.97 -12.02 9.40
CA ALA A 154 -14.72 -12.38 10.80
C ALA A 154 -14.37 -11.18 11.68
N ASN A 155 -13.84 -10.10 11.08
CA ASN A 155 -13.41 -8.89 11.80
C ASN A 155 -14.39 -7.73 11.69
N SER A 156 -15.52 -7.93 11.04
CA SER A 156 -16.56 -6.90 10.89
C SER A 156 -17.61 -6.92 12.02
#